data_9d3bef15f46bfc1a7e7da4b9162d662b
#
_entry.id   9d3bef15f46bfc1a7e7da4b9162d662b
#
_cell.length_a   1.000
_cell.length_b   1.000
_cell.length_c   1.000
_cell.angle_alpha   90.00
_cell.angle_beta   90.00
_cell.angle_gamma   90.00
#
_symmetry.space_group_name_H-M   'P 1'
#
loop_
_entity.id
_entity.type
_entity.pdbx_description
1 polymer ?
#
loop_
_entity_poly.entity_id
_entity_poly.type
_entity_poly.pdbx_seq_one_letter_code
_entity_poly.pdbx_strand_id
1 'polypeptide(L)' 'MNATERWRVGVAVLTAYIGPEDRRAADIAAMVGEHDPREVLFGVLAVARDLLQVLEETTGAMPSQVLQTLAETRD' A
#
# COMPACT_ATOMS: atom_id res chain seq x y z
N MET A 1 5.63 -17.24 1.08
CA MET A 1 4.39 -16.56 0.58
C MET A 1 4.54 -16.32 -0.92
N ASN A 2 3.54 -16.70 -1.72
CA ASN A 2 3.58 -16.43 -3.17
C ASN A 2 3.12 -15.00 -3.49
N ALA A 3 3.23 -14.60 -4.76
CA ALA A 3 2.91 -13.22 -5.17
C ALA A 3 1.44 -12.84 -4.89
N THR A 4 0.51 -13.77 -5.11
CA THR A 4 -0.92 -13.53 -4.87
C THR A 4 -1.21 -13.33 -3.39
N GLU A 5 -0.64 -14.17 -2.54
CA GLU A 5 -0.81 -14.05 -1.08
C GLU A 5 -0.20 -12.75 -0.56
N ARG A 6 0.98 -12.39 -1.07
CA ARG A 6 1.67 -11.16 -0.71
C ARG A 6 0.83 -9.94 -1.08
N TRP A 7 0.25 -9.96 -2.27
CA TRP A 7 -0.64 -8.89 -2.74
C TRP A 7 -1.88 -8.77 -1.83
N ARG A 8 -2.49 -9.89 -1.47
CA ARG A 8 -3.66 -9.90 -0.57
C ARG A 8 -3.34 -9.34 0.81
N VAL A 9 -2.17 -9.68 1.34
CA VAL A 9 -1.71 -9.10 2.62
C VAL A 9 -1.52 -7.59 2.48
N GLY A 10 -0.96 -7.14 1.36
CA GLY A 10 -0.82 -5.71 1.07
C GLY A 10 -2.17 -4.99 1.06
N VAL A 11 -3.17 -5.57 0.40
CA VAL A 11 -4.54 -5.01 0.39
C VAL A 11 -5.10 -4.93 1.82
N ALA A 12 -4.93 -6.00 2.61
CA ALA A 12 -5.44 -6.02 3.98
C ALA A 12 -4.78 -4.95 4.86
N VAL A 13 -3.46 -4.77 4.73
CA VAL A 13 -2.73 -3.75 5.49
C VAL A 13 -3.20 -2.35 5.10
N LEU A 14 -3.34 -2.06 3.81
CA LEU A 14 -3.82 -0.76 3.35
C LEU A 14 -5.27 -0.50 3.77
N THR A 15 -6.11 -1.54 3.74
CA THR A 15 -7.49 -1.45 4.21
C THR A 15 -7.54 -1.07 5.69
N ALA A 16 -6.69 -1.68 6.51
CA ALA A 16 -6.58 -1.35 7.93
C ALA A 16 -6.05 0.07 8.12
N TYR A 17 -5.11 0.50 7.28
CA TYR A 17 -4.53 1.85 7.37
C TYR A 17 -5.57 2.95 7.12
N ILE A 18 -6.49 2.74 6.18
CA ILE A 18 -7.55 3.72 5.89
C ILE A 18 -8.81 3.51 6.75
N GLY A 19 -8.82 2.49 7.60
CA GLY A 19 -9.92 2.20 8.51
C GLY A 19 -9.96 3.11 9.73
N PRO A 20 -10.77 2.76 10.75
CA PRO A 20 -10.92 3.59 11.95
C PRO A 20 -9.58 3.86 12.64
N GLU A 21 -9.31 5.13 12.93
CA GLU A 21 -8.04 5.58 13.49
C GLU A 21 -7.71 4.91 14.83
N ASP A 22 -8.73 4.69 15.66
CA ASP A 22 -8.55 4.09 16.98
C ASP A 22 -8.10 2.62 16.94
N ARG A 23 -8.32 1.93 15.82
CA ARG A 23 -7.92 0.53 15.64
C ARG A 23 -6.77 0.33 14.66
N ARG A 24 -6.39 1.38 13.96
CA ARG A 24 -5.40 1.32 12.88
C ARG A 24 -4.09 0.67 13.31
N ALA A 25 -3.48 1.18 14.36
CA ALA A 25 -2.19 0.70 14.82
C ALA A 25 -2.24 -0.75 15.28
N ALA A 26 -3.28 -1.13 16.02
CA ALA A 26 -3.44 -2.50 16.52
C ALA A 26 -3.68 -3.49 15.38
N ASP A 27 -4.52 -3.14 14.42
CA ASP A 27 -4.84 -4.01 13.29
C ASP A 27 -3.61 -4.23 12.40
N ILE A 28 -2.86 -3.18 12.09
CA ILE A 28 -1.64 -3.29 11.30
C ILE A 28 -0.58 -4.10 12.05
N ALA A 29 -0.38 -3.84 13.34
CA ALA A 29 0.58 -4.57 14.14
C ALA A 29 0.26 -6.06 14.19
N ALA A 30 -1.01 -6.43 14.30
CA ALA A 30 -1.44 -7.83 14.28
C ALA A 30 -1.10 -8.49 12.94
N MET A 31 -1.37 -7.84 11.83
CA MET A 31 -1.07 -8.38 10.49
C MET A 31 0.43 -8.53 10.25
N VAL A 32 1.22 -7.53 10.65
CA VAL A 32 2.69 -7.59 10.51
C VAL A 32 3.26 -8.68 11.40
N GLY A 33 2.69 -8.89 12.60
CA GLY A 33 3.12 -9.94 13.53
C GLY A 33 2.88 -11.36 13.02
N GLU A 34 1.89 -11.55 12.12
CA GLU A 34 1.56 -12.85 11.56
C GLU A 34 2.43 -13.25 10.36
N HIS A 35 3.17 -12.30 9.78
CA HIS A 35 3.93 -12.50 8.56
C HIS A 35 5.34 -11.95 8.68
N ASP A 36 6.24 -12.38 7.78
CA ASP A 36 7.57 -11.77 7.65
C ASP A 36 7.38 -10.31 7.23
N PRO A 37 7.96 -9.34 7.96
CA PRO A 37 7.83 -7.91 7.62
C PRO A 37 8.25 -7.56 6.20
N ARG A 38 9.24 -8.26 5.64
CA ARG A 38 9.68 -8.02 4.27
C ARG A 38 8.61 -8.43 3.25
N GLU A 39 7.91 -9.53 3.54
CA GLU A 39 6.80 -9.98 2.68
C GLU A 39 5.64 -8.99 2.73
N VAL A 40 5.34 -8.46 3.91
CA VAL A 40 4.31 -7.43 4.07
C VAL A 40 4.67 -6.18 3.28
N LEU A 41 5.93 -5.73 3.39
CA LEU A 41 6.40 -4.56 2.65
C LEU A 41 6.26 -4.75 1.15
N PHE A 42 6.72 -5.88 0.61
CA PHE A 42 6.60 -6.15 -0.82
C PHE A 42 5.15 -6.24 -1.27
N GLY A 43 4.27 -6.77 -0.42
CA GLY A 43 2.83 -6.80 -0.69
C GLY A 43 2.24 -5.40 -0.81
N VAL A 44 2.56 -4.53 0.15
CA VAL A 44 2.11 -3.13 0.12
C VAL A 44 2.65 -2.40 -1.11
N LEU A 45 3.92 -2.61 -1.45
CA LEU A 45 4.53 -2.00 -2.64
C LEU A 45 3.86 -2.48 -3.92
N ALA A 46 3.50 -3.75 -4.01
CA ALA A 46 2.80 -4.29 -5.18
C ALA A 46 1.43 -3.64 -5.36
N VAL A 47 0.67 -3.48 -4.27
CA VAL A 47 -0.63 -2.81 -4.32
C VAL A 47 -0.48 -1.34 -4.66
N ALA A 48 0.52 -0.66 -4.09
CA ALA A 48 0.81 0.73 -4.40
C ALA A 48 1.10 0.93 -5.90
N ARG A 49 1.88 0.02 -6.50
CA ARG A 49 2.16 0.04 -7.93
C ARG A 49 0.86 -0.09 -8.74
N ASP A 50 -0.01 -1.01 -8.34
CA ASP A 50 -1.29 -1.21 -9.03
C ASP A 50 -2.19 0.02 -8.90
N LEU A 51 -2.22 0.66 -7.74
CA LEU A 51 -2.96 1.91 -7.54
C LEU A 51 -2.45 3.03 -8.44
N LEU A 52 -1.14 3.17 -8.57
CA LEU A 52 -0.53 4.15 -9.46
C LEU A 52 -0.87 3.86 -10.93
N GLN A 53 -0.93 2.59 -11.30
CA GLN A 53 -1.31 2.18 -12.65
C GLN A 53 -2.78 2.53 -12.94
N VAL A 54 -3.68 2.27 -12.01
CA VAL A 54 -5.10 2.66 -12.13
C VAL A 54 -5.22 4.18 -12.29
N LEU A 55 -4.46 4.93 -11.50
CA LEU A 55 -4.44 6.38 -11.59
C LEU A 55 -3.97 6.86 -12.97
N GLU A 56 -2.92 6.24 -13.51
CA GLU A 56 -2.42 6.54 -14.87
C GLU A 56 -3.50 6.27 -15.93
N GLU A 57 -4.19 5.14 -15.84
CA GLU A 57 -5.25 4.76 -16.78
C GLU A 57 -6.45 5.71 -16.73
N THR A 58 -6.76 6.27 -15.56
CA THR A 58 -7.91 7.14 -15.38
C THR A 58 -7.60 8.61 -15.60
N THR A 59 -6.39 9.07 -15.32
CA THR A 59 -6.02 10.49 -15.38
C THR A 59 -4.93 10.80 -16.39
N GLY A 60 -4.20 9.80 -16.88
CA GLY A 60 -3.05 9.99 -17.77
C GLY A 60 -1.78 10.40 -17.04
N ALA A 61 -1.80 10.57 -15.71
CA ALA A 61 -0.63 10.97 -14.96
C ALA A 61 0.33 9.78 -14.77
N MET A 62 1.59 9.95 -15.16
CA MET A 62 2.59 8.90 -15.01
C MET A 62 2.96 8.72 -13.53
N PRO A 63 3.22 7.46 -13.07
CA PRO A 63 3.56 7.20 -11.68
C PRO A 63 4.70 8.06 -11.12
N SER A 64 5.75 8.28 -11.89
CA SER A 64 6.87 9.12 -11.47
C SER A 64 6.45 10.57 -11.24
N GLN A 65 5.54 11.09 -12.06
CA GLN A 65 5.01 12.45 -11.92
C GLN A 65 4.14 12.58 -10.66
N VAL A 66 3.32 11.55 -10.39
CA VAL A 66 2.47 11.54 -9.19
C VAL A 66 3.33 11.57 -7.93
N LEU A 67 4.36 10.74 -7.89
CA LEU A 67 5.28 10.68 -6.74
C LEU A 67 6.04 11.98 -6.54
N GLN A 68 6.49 12.59 -7.64
CA GLN A 68 7.18 13.89 -7.60
C GLN A 68 6.25 14.98 -7.05
N THR A 69 5.01 15.02 -7.52
CA THR A 69 4.01 15.99 -7.05
C THR A 69 3.73 15.82 -5.57
N LEU A 70 3.60 14.58 -5.09
CA LEU A 70 3.41 14.30 -3.67
C LEU A 70 4.59 14.79 -2.84
N ALA A 71 5.82 14.57 -3.30
CA ALA A 71 7.02 15.01 -2.62
C ALA A 71 7.08 16.53 -2.52
N GLU A 72 6.74 17.24 -3.60
CA GLU A 72 6.71 18.71 -3.63
C GLU A 72 5.63 19.30 -2.72
N THR A 73 4.49 18.60 -2.59
CA THR A 73 3.34 19.08 -1.82
C THR A 73 3.55 18.90 -0.32
N ARG A 74 4.44 18.02 0.10
CA ARG A 74 4.66 17.65 1.51
C ARG A 74 5.62 18.57 2.26
N ASP A 75 6.24 19.49 1.63
CA ASP A 75 7.22 20.40 2.28
C ASP A 75 6.59 21.42 3.22
#